data_b9207262ff1da4a9ec315d11bf670599
#
_entry.id   b9207262ff1da4a9ec315d11bf670599
#
_cell.length_a   1.000
_cell.length_b   1.000
_cell.length_c   1.000
_cell.angle_alpha   90.00
_cell.angle_beta   90.00
_cell.angle_gamma   90.00
#
_symmetry.space_group_name_H-M   'P 1'
#
loop_
_entity.id
_entity.type
_entity.pdbx_description
1 polymer ?
#
loop_
_entity_poly.entity_id
_entity_poly.type
_entity_poly.pdbx_seq_one_letter_code
_entity_poly.pdbx_strand_id
1 'polypeptide(L)'
;MSMRFLAAAATVAAAAVAAVLFAAPAMAETIAVKLPELTPAAQAGAQTFIKNCAQCHGMIGGGTDKGPPLIHRIYEPSHHGDFAFFRAVQQGTPAHHWPYGDMAPLPNVTEAEVTAIIKFVREVQRANGID
;
A
#
# COMPACT_ATOMS: atom_id res chain seq x y z
N MET A 1 24.85 -81.80 -5.02
CA MET A 1 25.53 -80.50 -5.08
C MET A 1 24.41 -79.45 -5.34
N SER A 2 23.93 -78.78 -4.31
CA SER A 2 22.82 -77.81 -4.41
C SER A 2 23.40 -76.42 -4.27
N MET A 3 23.34 -75.63 -5.35
CA MET A 3 23.72 -74.22 -5.36
C MET A 3 22.52 -73.38 -4.94
N ARG A 4 22.65 -72.75 -3.78
CA ARG A 4 21.66 -71.76 -3.28
C ARG A 4 22.02 -70.36 -3.81
N PHE A 5 21.21 -69.80 -4.68
CA PHE A 5 21.32 -68.42 -5.10
C PHE A 5 20.67 -67.50 -4.03
N LEU A 6 21.48 -66.64 -3.40
CA LEU A 6 21.04 -65.57 -2.52
C LEU A 6 20.67 -64.39 -3.40
N ALA A 7 19.37 -64.03 -3.41
CA ALA A 7 18.88 -62.81 -4.02
C ALA A 7 19.05 -61.67 -3.02
N ALA A 8 19.89 -60.70 -3.34
CA ALA A 8 20.04 -59.46 -2.58
C ALA A 8 18.93 -58.47 -3.01
N ALA A 9 18.01 -58.16 -2.10
CA ALA A 9 17.04 -57.13 -2.30
C ALA A 9 17.65 -55.74 -2.01
N ALA A 10 17.79 -54.93 -3.04
CA ALA A 10 18.21 -53.53 -2.91
C ALA A 10 17.00 -52.67 -2.58
N THR A 11 16.94 -52.17 -1.37
CA THR A 11 15.93 -51.17 -0.94
C THR A 11 16.35 -49.77 -1.40
N VAL A 12 15.63 -49.20 -2.38
CA VAL A 12 15.80 -47.83 -2.82
C VAL A 12 15.02 -46.93 -1.84
N ALA A 13 15.73 -46.20 -1.00
CA ALA A 13 15.17 -45.17 -0.15
C ALA A 13 14.87 -43.90 -0.99
N ALA A 14 13.62 -43.64 -1.25
CA ALA A 14 13.18 -42.38 -1.89
C ALA A 14 13.24 -41.23 -0.85
N ALA A 15 14.20 -40.34 -0.99
CA ALA A 15 14.29 -39.12 -0.21
C ALA A 15 13.29 -38.12 -0.77
N ALA A 16 12.20 -37.84 -0.03
CA ALA A 16 11.26 -36.79 -0.34
C ALA A 16 11.90 -35.43 0.01
N VAL A 17 12.29 -34.66 -1.00
CA VAL A 17 12.74 -33.29 -0.83
C VAL A 17 11.48 -32.41 -0.66
N ALA A 18 11.20 -32.00 0.58
CA ALA A 18 10.16 -31.02 0.87
C ALA A 18 10.62 -29.63 0.37
N ALA A 19 10.06 -29.15 -0.73
CA ALA A 19 10.26 -27.79 -1.20
C ALA A 19 9.58 -26.83 -0.23
N VAL A 20 10.36 -26.15 0.61
CA VAL A 20 9.87 -25.05 1.45
C VAL A 20 9.68 -23.85 0.54
N LEU A 21 8.42 -23.54 0.18
CA LEU A 21 8.05 -22.31 -0.52
C LEU A 21 8.20 -21.13 0.46
N PHE A 22 9.31 -20.42 0.36
CA PHE A 22 9.43 -19.12 1.00
C PHE A 22 8.50 -18.15 0.27
N ALA A 23 7.38 -17.78 0.91
CA ALA A 23 6.60 -16.66 0.47
C ALA A 23 7.49 -15.41 0.60
N ALA A 24 7.85 -14.80 -0.53
CA ALA A 24 8.54 -13.52 -0.51
C ALA A 24 7.65 -12.51 0.21
N PRO A 25 8.21 -11.68 1.11
CA PRO A 25 7.43 -10.61 1.74
C PRO A 25 6.86 -9.72 0.64
N ALA A 26 5.55 -9.40 0.74
CA ALA A 26 4.94 -8.44 -0.16
C ALA A 26 5.70 -7.11 0.00
N MET A 27 6.40 -6.71 -1.06
CA MET A 27 7.15 -5.46 -1.04
C MET A 27 6.17 -4.30 -0.95
N ALA A 28 6.40 -3.41 0.02
CA ALA A 28 5.64 -2.17 0.13
C ALA A 28 5.78 -1.37 -1.16
N GLU A 29 4.66 -0.97 -1.77
CA GLU A 29 4.69 -0.17 -2.99
C GLU A 29 4.94 1.29 -2.62
N THR A 30 6.18 1.73 -2.83
CA THR A 30 6.58 3.13 -2.73
C THR A 30 6.87 3.63 -4.13
N ILE A 31 6.15 4.64 -4.58
CA ILE A 31 6.31 5.20 -5.93
C ILE A 31 7.08 6.52 -5.91
N ALA A 32 7.81 6.78 -6.99
CA ALA A 32 8.44 8.08 -7.21
C ALA A 32 7.36 9.11 -7.58
N VAL A 33 7.26 10.19 -6.79
CA VAL A 33 6.27 11.25 -6.96
C VAL A 33 6.96 12.54 -7.36
N LYS A 34 6.47 13.19 -8.42
CA LYS A 34 6.86 14.54 -8.79
C LYS A 34 6.02 15.53 -7.98
N LEU A 35 6.68 16.29 -7.09
CA LEU A 35 6.04 17.36 -6.36
C LEU A 35 6.06 18.64 -7.22
N PRO A 36 4.89 19.23 -7.56
CA PRO A 36 4.83 20.50 -8.30
C PRO A 36 5.09 21.70 -7.37
N GLU A 37 5.19 22.89 -7.95
CA GLU A 37 4.97 24.12 -7.19
C GLU A 37 3.51 24.16 -6.75
N LEU A 38 3.29 24.17 -5.43
CA LEU A 38 1.95 24.09 -4.85
C LEU A 38 1.31 25.47 -4.73
N THR A 39 0.01 25.55 -4.99
CA THR A 39 -0.78 26.73 -4.63
C THR A 39 -0.78 26.94 -3.11
N PRO A 40 -1.02 28.19 -2.61
CA PRO A 40 -1.09 28.45 -1.17
C PRO A 40 -2.07 27.54 -0.43
N ALA A 41 -3.20 27.19 -1.05
CA ALA A 41 -4.18 26.28 -0.48
C ALA A 41 -3.66 24.85 -0.38
N ALA A 42 -2.94 24.36 -1.38
CA ALA A 42 -2.32 23.04 -1.37
C ALA A 42 -1.13 22.98 -0.42
N GLN A 43 -0.39 24.07 -0.24
CA GLN A 43 0.70 24.16 0.75
C GLN A 43 0.16 24.00 2.18
N ALA A 44 -0.96 24.66 2.53
CA ALA A 44 -1.62 24.46 3.81
C ALA A 44 -2.08 23.01 3.98
N GLY A 45 -2.63 22.39 2.91
CA GLY A 45 -3.00 20.99 2.87
C GLY A 45 -1.82 20.04 3.06
N ALA A 46 -0.66 20.35 2.45
CA ALA A 46 0.56 19.58 2.59
C ALA A 46 1.03 19.51 4.04
N GLN A 47 1.00 20.62 4.77
CA GLN A 47 1.38 20.64 6.19
C GLN A 47 0.45 19.77 7.04
N THR A 48 -0.85 19.85 6.80
CA THR A 48 -1.84 19.02 7.49
C THR A 48 -1.68 17.54 7.14
N PHE A 49 -1.40 17.23 5.87
CA PHE A 49 -1.11 15.89 5.39
C PHE A 49 0.13 15.30 6.06
N ILE A 50 1.22 16.05 6.13
CA ILE A 50 2.47 15.62 6.78
C ILE A 50 2.22 15.26 8.25
N LYS A 51 1.44 16.06 8.94
CA LYS A 51 1.13 15.85 10.36
C LYS A 51 0.29 14.59 10.62
N ASN A 52 -0.69 14.30 9.75
CA ASN A 52 -1.73 13.31 10.05
C ASN A 52 -1.67 12.06 9.18
N CYS A 53 -1.07 12.12 7.98
CA CYS A 53 -1.17 11.08 6.96
C CYS A 53 0.18 10.51 6.53
N ALA A 54 1.25 11.32 6.58
CA ALA A 54 2.54 10.99 5.99
C ALA A 54 3.21 9.78 6.63
N GLN A 55 2.93 9.47 7.89
CA GLN A 55 3.49 8.30 8.57
C GLN A 55 3.17 6.99 7.83
N CYS A 56 1.99 6.90 7.24
CA CYS A 56 1.56 5.74 6.48
C CYS A 56 1.65 5.96 4.96
N HIS A 57 1.28 7.14 4.47
CA HIS A 57 1.17 7.41 3.03
C HIS A 57 2.40 8.07 2.39
N GLY A 58 3.47 8.31 3.17
CA GLY A 58 4.67 9.01 2.71
C GLY A 58 4.50 10.53 2.66
N MET A 59 5.59 11.27 2.74
CA MET A 59 5.61 12.74 2.89
C MET A 59 4.86 13.49 1.79
N ILE A 60 4.83 12.93 0.60
CA ILE A 60 4.16 13.51 -0.59
C ILE A 60 3.16 12.54 -1.21
N GLY A 61 2.67 11.56 -0.44
CA GLY A 61 1.66 10.61 -0.88
C GLY A 61 2.18 9.46 -1.74
N GLY A 62 3.48 9.17 -1.72
CA GLY A 62 4.10 8.09 -2.50
C GLY A 62 4.04 6.71 -1.85
N GLY A 63 3.39 6.57 -0.69
CA GLY A 63 3.31 5.32 0.08
C GLY A 63 4.50 5.08 0.99
N THR A 64 4.36 4.08 1.88
CA THR A 64 5.41 3.55 2.75
C THR A 64 5.18 2.04 2.94
N ASP A 65 5.94 1.41 3.82
CA ASP A 65 5.70 0.04 4.28
C ASP A 65 4.44 -0.11 5.17
N LYS A 66 3.79 1.01 5.54
CA LYS A 66 2.63 1.06 6.45
C LYS A 66 1.32 1.44 5.77
N GLY A 67 1.39 1.97 4.56
CA GLY A 67 0.19 2.40 3.85
C GLY A 67 0.43 2.73 2.38
N PRO A 68 -0.63 2.68 1.58
CA PRO A 68 -0.54 2.77 0.13
C PRO A 68 -0.14 4.16 -0.37
N PRO A 69 0.43 4.23 -1.60
CA PRO A 69 0.61 5.49 -2.29
C PRO A 69 -0.76 6.10 -2.65
N LEU A 70 -0.99 7.37 -2.30
CA LEU A 70 -2.19 8.11 -2.70
C LEU A 70 -2.03 8.78 -4.08
N ILE A 71 -0.79 8.92 -4.55
CA ILE A 71 -0.48 9.40 -5.89
C ILE A 71 -0.41 8.19 -6.83
N HIS A 72 -1.54 7.54 -6.99
CA HIS A 72 -1.69 6.33 -7.80
C HIS A 72 -3.05 6.33 -8.48
N ARG A 73 -3.18 5.70 -9.68
CA ARG A 73 -4.42 5.67 -10.47
C ARG A 73 -5.62 5.08 -9.73
N ILE A 74 -5.39 4.17 -8.78
CA ILE A 74 -6.47 3.66 -7.91
C ILE A 74 -7.18 4.82 -7.18
N TYR A 75 -6.47 5.91 -6.86
CA TYR A 75 -7.03 7.06 -6.14
C TYR A 75 -7.40 8.23 -7.05
N GLU A 76 -7.52 8.01 -8.35
CA GLU A 76 -8.04 9.03 -9.29
C GLU A 76 -9.47 9.46 -8.91
N PRO A 77 -9.89 10.70 -9.24
CA PRO A 77 -11.19 11.23 -8.84
C PRO A 77 -12.39 10.41 -9.30
N SER A 78 -12.29 9.75 -10.46
CA SER A 78 -13.34 8.90 -11.02
C SER A 78 -13.55 7.59 -10.25
N HIS A 79 -12.53 7.10 -9.54
CA HIS A 79 -12.58 5.86 -8.74
C HIS A 79 -12.66 6.15 -7.24
N HIS A 80 -11.83 7.05 -6.73
CA HIS A 80 -11.86 7.53 -5.35
C HIS A 80 -12.06 9.04 -5.32
N GLY A 81 -13.31 9.48 -5.50
CA GLY A 81 -13.67 10.89 -5.43
C GLY A 81 -13.39 11.52 -4.06
N ASP A 82 -13.51 12.83 -3.98
CA ASP A 82 -13.16 13.60 -2.77
C ASP A 82 -13.88 13.14 -1.51
N PHE A 83 -15.13 12.69 -1.64
CA PHE A 83 -15.91 12.14 -0.52
C PHE A 83 -15.24 10.89 0.11
N ALA A 84 -14.47 10.13 -0.66
CA ALA A 84 -13.75 8.96 -0.13
C ALA A 84 -12.73 9.33 0.94
N PHE A 85 -12.10 10.51 0.83
CA PHE A 85 -11.17 11.04 1.84
C PHE A 85 -11.87 11.35 3.16
N PHE A 86 -13.04 12.02 3.08
CA PHE A 86 -13.83 12.31 4.28
C PHE A 86 -14.25 11.04 4.99
N ARG A 87 -14.78 10.06 4.22
CA ARG A 87 -15.19 8.76 4.78
C ARG A 87 -14.02 8.02 5.41
N ALA A 88 -12.88 7.96 4.74
CA ALA A 88 -11.69 7.29 5.25
C ALA A 88 -11.19 7.91 6.56
N VAL A 89 -11.17 9.24 6.65
CA VAL A 89 -10.76 9.95 7.87
C VAL A 89 -11.77 9.75 9.00
N GLN A 90 -13.06 9.84 8.72
CA GLN A 90 -14.11 9.78 9.75
C GLN A 90 -14.40 8.36 10.24
N GLN A 91 -14.38 7.37 9.34
CA GLN A 91 -14.85 6.01 9.61
C GLN A 91 -13.75 4.96 9.49
N GLY A 92 -12.60 5.32 8.95
CA GLY A 92 -11.58 4.38 8.52
C GLY A 92 -11.95 3.69 7.19
N THR A 93 -11.14 2.77 6.76
CA THR A 93 -11.36 2.03 5.51
C THR A 93 -10.87 0.60 5.66
N PRO A 94 -11.73 -0.42 5.44
CA PRO A 94 -11.27 -1.80 5.30
C PRO A 94 -10.29 -1.93 4.13
N ALA A 95 -9.27 -2.75 4.30
CA ALA A 95 -8.31 -3.03 3.22
C ALA A 95 -9.02 -3.70 2.03
N HIS A 96 -8.88 -3.14 0.82
CA HIS A 96 -9.55 -3.66 -0.37
C HIS A 96 -8.72 -3.58 -1.66
N HIS A 97 -7.68 -2.73 -1.72
CA HIS A 97 -6.78 -2.64 -2.86
C HIS A 97 -5.36 -3.09 -2.53
N TRP A 98 -4.94 -2.97 -1.26
CA TRP A 98 -3.56 -3.13 -0.83
C TRP A 98 -3.47 -4.03 0.41
N PRO A 99 -2.38 -4.75 0.61
CA PRO A 99 -2.22 -5.69 1.74
C PRO A 99 -1.69 -5.01 3.03
N TYR A 100 -1.95 -3.70 3.23
CA TYR A 100 -1.45 -2.98 4.41
C TYR A 100 -2.35 -3.10 5.65
N GLY A 101 -3.49 -3.79 5.55
CA GLY A 101 -4.50 -3.82 6.60
C GLY A 101 -5.45 -2.62 6.53
N ASP A 102 -6.35 -2.54 7.50
CA ASP A 102 -7.38 -1.51 7.56
C ASP A 102 -6.79 -0.16 7.99
N MET A 103 -7.28 0.92 7.38
CA MET A 103 -7.00 2.26 7.85
C MET A 103 -7.92 2.59 9.03
N ALA A 104 -7.35 2.91 10.19
CA ALA A 104 -8.13 3.38 11.33
C ALA A 104 -8.69 4.79 11.10
N PRO A 105 -9.85 5.14 11.70
CA PRO A 105 -10.38 6.50 11.65
C PRO A 105 -9.45 7.50 12.38
N LEU A 106 -9.48 8.75 11.94
CA LEU A 106 -8.70 9.87 12.50
C LEU A 106 -9.63 10.96 13.05
N PRO A 107 -10.29 10.73 14.19
CA PRO A 107 -11.38 11.59 14.67
C PRO A 107 -10.93 13.02 15.04
N ASN A 108 -9.63 13.24 15.18
CA ASN A 108 -9.07 14.57 15.50
C ASN A 108 -8.77 15.42 14.25
N VAL A 109 -8.98 14.87 13.04
CA VAL A 109 -8.81 15.62 11.79
C VAL A 109 -10.15 16.18 11.36
N THR A 110 -10.24 17.50 11.31
CA THR A 110 -11.48 18.23 10.98
C THR A 110 -11.79 18.15 9.49
N GLU A 111 -13.06 18.38 9.11
CA GLU A 111 -13.49 18.44 7.71
C GLU A 111 -12.74 19.54 6.91
N ALA A 112 -12.47 20.67 7.55
CA ALA A 112 -11.67 21.73 6.93
C ALA A 112 -10.24 21.28 6.62
N GLU A 113 -9.62 20.52 7.52
CA GLU A 113 -8.31 19.92 7.31
C GLU A 113 -8.36 18.86 6.20
N VAL A 114 -9.38 18.01 6.16
CA VAL A 114 -9.57 17.04 5.06
C VAL A 114 -9.71 17.75 3.72
N THR A 115 -10.47 18.84 3.66
CA THR A 115 -10.62 19.67 2.45
C THR A 115 -9.27 20.21 1.97
N ALA A 116 -8.43 20.69 2.88
CA ALA A 116 -7.09 21.15 2.55
C ALA A 116 -6.17 20.00 2.07
N ILE A 117 -6.22 18.85 2.74
CA ILE A 117 -5.49 17.64 2.36
C ILE A 117 -5.86 17.20 0.93
N ILE A 118 -7.16 17.20 0.60
CA ILE A 118 -7.65 16.86 -0.74
C ILE A 118 -7.04 17.79 -1.79
N LYS A 119 -7.01 19.09 -1.55
CA LYS A 119 -6.37 20.05 -2.48
C LYS A 119 -4.91 19.71 -2.74
N PHE A 120 -4.17 19.41 -1.71
CA PHE A 120 -2.77 18.96 -1.83
C PHE A 120 -2.67 17.68 -2.66
N VAL A 121 -3.37 16.61 -2.28
CA VAL A 121 -3.31 15.32 -2.96
C VAL A 121 -3.70 15.45 -4.44
N ARG A 122 -4.79 16.14 -4.74
CA ARG A 122 -5.27 16.34 -6.12
C ARG A 122 -4.29 17.15 -6.96
N GLU A 123 -3.64 18.15 -6.38
CA GLU A 123 -2.64 18.94 -7.09
C GLU A 123 -1.40 18.10 -7.44
N VAL A 124 -0.94 17.26 -6.50
CA VAL A 124 0.16 16.33 -6.74
C VAL A 124 -0.26 15.24 -7.74
N GLN A 125 -1.48 14.69 -7.65
CA GLN A 125 -2.00 13.72 -8.61
C GLN A 125 -1.95 14.28 -10.04
N ARG A 126 -2.50 15.46 -10.28
CA ARG A 126 -2.46 16.11 -11.62
C ARG A 126 -1.04 16.29 -12.15
N ALA A 127 -0.09 16.68 -11.29
CA ALA A 127 1.32 16.82 -11.69
C ALA A 127 1.99 15.48 -12.08
N ASN A 128 1.36 14.37 -11.70
CA ASN A 128 1.79 12.99 -12.02
C ASN A 128 0.87 12.30 -13.04
N GLY A 129 0.01 13.06 -13.76
CA GLY A 129 -0.84 12.55 -14.82
C GLY A 129 -2.02 11.69 -14.32
N ILE A 130 -2.54 12.02 -13.13
CA ILE A 130 -3.71 11.38 -12.51
C ILE A 130 -4.80 12.44 -12.38
N ASP A 131 -5.88 12.32 -13.19
CA ASP A 131 -7.01 13.24 -13.30
C ASP A 131 -8.35 12.55 -13.05
#